data_ee6277b566de1051cf49ffa48543b2c3
#
_entry.id   ee6277b566de1051cf49ffa48543b2c3
#
_cell.length_a   1.000
_cell.length_b   1.000
_cell.length_c   1.000
_cell.angle_alpha   90.00
_cell.angle_beta   90.00
_cell.angle_gamma   90.00
#
_symmetry.space_group_name_H-M   'P 1'
#
loop_
_entity.id
_entity.type
_entity.pdbx_description
1 polymer ?
#
loop_
_entity_poly.entity_id
_entity_poly.type
_entity_poly.pdbx_seq_one_letter_code
_entity_poly.pdbx_strand_id
1 'polypeptide(L)'
;MSRRQTALVVEGGAMRGIFAAGVLDAFLAKGRMAFDHCIGVSAGAVNLAAFLAGQQGRNHNVITDYSCRPEFINLAKFVRGGHWLDLDWLWAITIRECRLDLARFAANPVPLTVVTTRVADGQAAYLKANAAELEQQIKASCSVPLVYRDFVRIDGEAMTDGGVADSIPVRHAYEQGARDITVVLSRPLGYRKRAPRLPALHRYLLRETPALARASLSRHQSYNDAIDFIRQPPADCRIRVIVPPANFRVGRMTTDRARLEQGYRMGWQAALDYLAAEPVPA
;
A
#
# COMPACT_ATOMS: atom_id res chain seq x y z
N MET A 1 -28.39 7.19 17.47
CA MET A 1 -27.84 6.62 16.23
C MET A 1 -26.50 5.98 16.57
N SER A 2 -26.26 4.69 16.26
CA SER A 2 -24.96 4.08 16.49
C SER A 2 -23.90 4.79 15.65
N ARG A 3 -22.70 5.01 16.22
CA ARG A 3 -21.56 5.60 15.51
C ARG A 3 -21.23 4.73 14.27
N ARG A 4 -21.11 5.34 13.10
CA ARG A 4 -20.68 4.63 11.89
C ARG A 4 -19.24 4.16 12.07
N GLN A 5 -18.97 2.90 11.77
CA GLN A 5 -17.61 2.37 11.79
C GLN A 5 -16.77 3.03 10.69
N THR A 6 -15.59 3.51 11.06
CA THR A 6 -14.66 4.22 10.19
C THR A 6 -13.51 3.32 9.74
N ALA A 7 -13.08 3.44 8.47
CA ALA A 7 -11.90 2.74 7.98
C ALA A 7 -10.96 3.68 7.21
N LEU A 8 -9.65 3.40 7.32
CA LEU A 8 -8.61 4.03 6.51
C LEU A 8 -8.01 2.99 5.56
N VAL A 9 -8.20 3.19 4.26
CA VAL A 9 -7.69 2.32 3.20
C VAL A 9 -6.55 3.03 2.47
N VAL A 10 -5.38 2.38 2.37
CA VAL A 10 -4.20 2.97 1.72
C VAL A 10 -3.72 2.09 0.57
N GLU A 11 -3.80 2.65 -0.66
CA GLU A 11 -3.37 1.98 -1.89
C GLU A 11 -1.86 1.72 -1.89
N GLY A 12 -1.44 0.59 -2.47
CA GLY A 12 -0.06 0.30 -2.79
C GLY A 12 0.46 1.09 -3.99
N GLY A 13 1.77 1.25 -4.09
CA GLY A 13 2.33 2.00 -5.22
C GLY A 13 3.85 2.05 -5.32
N ALA A 14 4.59 1.23 -4.60
CA ALA A 14 6.04 1.31 -4.47
C ALA A 14 6.47 2.75 -4.12
N MET A 15 7.39 3.38 -4.87
CA MET A 15 7.87 4.74 -4.57
C MET A 15 6.77 5.82 -4.55
N ARG A 16 5.61 5.59 -5.20
CA ARG A 16 4.46 6.50 -5.10
C ARG A 16 3.85 6.54 -3.69
N GLY A 17 4.16 5.55 -2.85
CA GLY A 17 3.79 5.53 -1.44
C GLY A 17 4.29 6.74 -0.65
N ILE A 18 5.24 7.51 -1.20
CA ILE A 18 5.72 8.77 -0.61
C ILE A 18 4.58 9.79 -0.42
N PHE A 19 3.58 9.80 -1.30
CA PHE A 19 2.39 10.64 -1.14
C PHE A 19 1.59 10.23 0.11
N ALA A 20 1.32 8.93 0.26
CA ALA A 20 0.62 8.40 1.42
C ALA A 20 1.43 8.60 2.71
N ALA A 21 2.79 8.51 2.66
CA ALA A 21 3.63 8.85 3.80
C ALA A 21 3.41 10.29 4.26
N GLY A 22 3.37 11.25 3.34
CA GLY A 22 3.07 12.65 3.66
C GLY A 22 1.68 12.85 4.26
N VAL A 23 0.66 12.15 3.73
CA VAL A 23 -0.71 12.19 4.27
C VAL A 23 -0.75 11.69 5.71
N LEU A 24 -0.17 10.53 5.98
CA LEU A 24 -0.22 9.89 7.30
C LEU A 24 0.62 10.64 8.34
N ASP A 25 1.76 11.18 7.93
CA ASP A 25 2.59 12.01 8.81
C ASP A 25 1.89 13.33 9.18
N ALA A 26 1.14 13.93 8.26
CA ALA A 26 0.30 15.09 8.57
C ALA A 26 -0.85 14.73 9.53
N PHE A 27 -1.46 13.56 9.38
CA PHE A 27 -2.46 13.06 10.33
C PHE A 27 -1.88 12.88 11.72
N LEU A 28 -0.67 12.29 11.85
CA LEU A 28 0.05 12.17 13.12
C LEU A 28 0.31 13.55 13.75
N ALA A 29 0.86 14.47 12.97
CA ALA A 29 1.17 15.83 13.43
C ALA A 29 -0.07 16.60 13.91
N LYS A 30 -1.25 16.27 13.39
CA LYS A 30 -2.54 16.89 13.76
C LYS A 30 -3.35 16.06 14.77
N GLY A 31 -2.78 14.98 15.30
CA GLY A 31 -3.47 14.10 16.26
C GLY A 31 -4.67 13.34 15.67
N ARG A 32 -4.74 13.22 14.32
CA ARG A 32 -5.86 12.56 13.64
C ARG A 32 -5.57 11.06 13.49
N MET A 33 -5.90 10.27 14.50
CA MET A 33 -5.71 8.81 14.51
C MET A 33 -7.02 8.02 14.70
N ALA A 34 -8.16 8.66 14.66
CA ALA A 34 -9.46 8.06 15.01
C ALA A 34 -10.07 7.28 13.84
N PHE A 35 -9.48 6.12 13.52
CA PHE A 35 -10.06 5.11 12.65
C PHE A 35 -10.33 3.84 13.46
N ASP A 36 -11.43 3.15 13.16
CA ASP A 36 -11.74 1.86 13.81
C ASP A 36 -10.99 0.70 13.15
N HIS A 37 -10.51 0.88 11.91
CA HIS A 37 -9.78 -0.13 11.16
C HIS A 37 -8.90 0.50 10.08
N CYS A 38 -7.70 -0.04 9.89
CA CYS A 38 -6.78 0.32 8.80
C CYS A 38 -6.56 -0.86 7.87
N ILE A 39 -6.57 -0.64 6.54
CA ILE A 39 -6.32 -1.67 5.54
C ILE A 39 -5.30 -1.15 4.54
N GLY A 40 -4.20 -1.87 4.36
CA GLY A 40 -3.10 -1.44 3.51
C GLY A 40 -2.61 -2.50 2.53
N VAL A 41 -2.12 -2.03 1.39
CA VAL A 41 -1.56 -2.87 0.33
C VAL A 41 -0.14 -2.43 0.02
N SER A 42 0.84 -3.35 0.02
CA SER A 42 2.23 -3.04 -0.40
C SER A 42 2.79 -1.83 0.37
N ALA A 43 3.31 -0.82 -0.32
CA ALA A 43 3.77 0.42 0.30
C ALA A 43 2.72 1.09 1.21
N GLY A 44 1.42 0.90 0.94
CA GLY A 44 0.34 1.38 1.79
C GLY A 44 0.30 0.67 3.15
N ALA A 45 0.56 -0.64 3.19
CA ALA A 45 0.65 -1.41 4.43
C ALA A 45 1.87 -0.97 5.26
N VAL A 46 3.03 -0.76 4.60
CA VAL A 46 4.24 -0.22 5.26
C VAL A 46 3.96 1.15 5.89
N ASN A 47 3.26 2.04 5.15
CA ASN A 47 2.91 3.36 5.62
C ASN A 47 1.96 3.31 6.82
N LEU A 48 0.94 2.46 6.79
CA LEU A 48 0.00 2.29 7.89
C LEU A 48 0.65 1.68 9.13
N ALA A 49 1.58 0.74 8.97
CA ALA A 49 2.31 0.16 10.11
C ALA A 49 3.10 1.24 10.88
N ALA A 50 3.81 2.12 10.19
CA ALA A 50 4.52 3.23 10.83
C ALA A 50 3.58 4.29 11.42
N PHE A 51 2.45 4.57 10.74
CA PHE A 51 1.39 5.44 11.25
C PHE A 51 0.82 4.92 12.58
N LEU A 52 0.47 3.64 12.65
CA LEU A 52 -0.06 3.02 13.87
C LEU A 52 1.00 2.90 14.98
N ALA A 53 2.28 2.80 14.62
CA ALA A 53 3.40 2.89 15.57
C ALA A 53 3.72 4.34 16.00
N GLY A 54 3.02 5.35 15.47
CA GLY A 54 3.28 6.76 15.79
C GLY A 54 4.66 7.27 15.32
N GLN A 55 5.28 6.61 14.33
CA GLN A 55 6.62 6.94 13.84
C GLN A 55 6.56 7.92 12.67
N GLN A 56 6.27 9.19 12.97
CA GLN A 56 6.28 10.27 11.99
C GLN A 56 7.66 10.37 11.30
N GLY A 57 7.69 10.56 9.99
CA GLY A 57 8.89 10.72 9.18
C GLY A 57 9.62 9.42 8.85
N ARG A 58 9.33 8.30 9.54
CA ARG A 58 10.03 7.03 9.29
C ARG A 58 9.93 6.61 7.81
N ASN A 59 8.74 6.58 7.25
CA ASN A 59 8.56 6.11 5.88
C ASN A 59 9.00 7.13 4.83
N HIS A 60 9.00 8.43 5.15
CA HIS A 60 9.70 9.42 4.35
C HIS A 60 11.17 9.02 4.20
N ASN A 61 11.89 8.77 5.31
CA ASN A 61 13.30 8.38 5.30
C ASN A 61 13.53 7.04 4.57
N VAL A 62 12.67 6.04 4.81
CA VAL A 62 12.77 4.74 4.12
C VAL A 62 12.67 4.92 2.61
N ILE A 63 11.77 5.75 2.13
CA ILE A 63 11.55 5.94 0.68
C ILE A 63 12.62 6.85 0.08
N THR A 64 13.01 7.95 0.72
CA THR A 64 13.91 8.96 0.14
C THR A 64 15.40 8.61 0.32
N ASP A 65 15.76 7.85 1.35
CA ASP A 65 17.13 7.47 1.60
C ASP A 65 17.38 5.99 1.23
N TYR A 66 16.76 5.04 1.93
CA TYR A 66 17.05 3.61 1.73
C TYR A 66 16.56 3.09 0.38
N SER A 67 15.32 3.43 -0.02
CA SER A 67 14.76 2.93 -1.29
C SER A 67 15.36 3.60 -2.54
N CYS A 68 16.13 4.67 -2.39
CA CYS A 68 16.88 5.31 -3.47
C CYS A 68 18.29 4.75 -3.65
N ARG A 69 18.73 3.84 -2.76
CA ARG A 69 20.07 3.26 -2.85
C ARG A 69 20.13 2.20 -3.97
N PRO A 70 21.26 2.11 -4.67
CA PRO A 70 21.42 1.18 -5.80
C PRO A 70 21.33 -0.30 -5.38
N GLU A 71 21.50 -0.61 -4.11
CA GLU A 71 21.33 -1.96 -3.55
C GLU A 71 19.88 -2.41 -3.58
N PHE A 72 18.91 -1.49 -3.45
CA PHE A 72 17.47 -1.81 -3.48
C PHE A 72 16.94 -1.91 -4.90
N ILE A 73 17.15 -0.90 -5.77
CA ILE A 73 16.67 -0.87 -7.15
C ILE A 73 17.86 -1.10 -8.07
N ASN A 74 18.03 -2.35 -8.57
CA ASN A 74 19.22 -2.73 -9.33
C ASN A 74 18.89 -3.63 -10.52
N LEU A 75 18.82 -3.02 -11.71
CA LEU A 75 18.58 -3.77 -12.93
C LEU A 75 19.76 -4.71 -13.31
N ALA A 76 21.00 -4.33 -13.02
CA ALA A 76 22.16 -5.18 -13.29
C ALA A 76 22.16 -6.43 -12.40
N LYS A 77 21.74 -6.32 -11.14
CA LYS A 77 21.52 -7.45 -10.23
C LYS A 77 20.43 -8.37 -10.78
N PHE A 78 19.33 -7.80 -11.28
CA PHE A 78 18.23 -8.55 -11.88
C PHE A 78 18.65 -9.37 -13.09
N VAL A 79 19.44 -8.80 -14.01
CA VAL A 79 19.96 -9.49 -15.20
C VAL A 79 20.88 -10.67 -14.82
N ARG A 80 21.59 -10.57 -13.69
CA ARG A 80 22.44 -11.64 -13.14
C ARG A 80 21.69 -12.69 -12.31
N GLY A 81 20.35 -12.67 -12.31
CA GLY A 81 19.51 -13.66 -11.60
C GLY A 81 19.00 -13.23 -10.22
N GLY A 82 19.37 -12.04 -9.72
CA GLY A 82 18.85 -11.49 -8.48
C GLY A 82 17.51 -10.76 -8.65
N HIS A 83 17.09 -10.01 -7.63
CA HIS A 83 15.88 -9.21 -7.65
C HIS A 83 16.11 -7.86 -8.34
N TRP A 84 15.10 -7.32 -9.01
CA TRP A 84 15.11 -5.93 -9.46
C TRP A 84 14.86 -4.97 -8.29
N LEU A 85 13.88 -5.32 -7.43
CA LEU A 85 13.66 -4.69 -6.13
C LEU A 85 14.12 -5.68 -5.05
N ASP A 86 15.24 -5.40 -4.40
CA ASP A 86 15.78 -6.27 -3.37
C ASP A 86 15.13 -6.00 -2.01
N LEU A 87 13.98 -6.63 -1.78
CA LEU A 87 13.28 -6.51 -0.51
C LEU A 87 14.08 -7.09 0.66
N ASP A 88 14.88 -8.14 0.43
CA ASP A 88 15.69 -8.74 1.48
C ASP A 88 16.69 -7.74 2.02
N TRP A 89 17.39 -7.07 1.12
CA TRP A 89 18.31 -6.00 1.48
C TRP A 89 17.58 -4.85 2.20
N LEU A 90 16.44 -4.39 1.64
CA LEU A 90 15.70 -3.27 2.23
C LEU A 90 15.20 -3.60 3.64
N TRP A 91 14.69 -4.82 3.86
CA TRP A 91 14.27 -5.27 5.18
C TRP A 91 15.45 -5.36 6.15
N ALA A 92 16.54 -6.00 5.75
CA ALA A 92 17.72 -6.13 6.59
C ALA A 92 18.27 -4.76 7.03
N ILE A 93 18.41 -3.82 6.10
CA ILE A 93 18.94 -2.49 6.41
C ILE A 93 17.99 -1.66 7.28
N THR A 94 16.67 -1.68 7.00
CA THR A 94 15.70 -0.91 7.77
C THR A 94 15.46 -1.49 9.16
N ILE A 95 15.53 -2.81 9.34
CA ILE A 95 15.50 -3.44 10.67
C ILE A 95 16.70 -3.00 11.50
N ARG A 96 17.88 -2.86 10.88
CA ARG A 96 19.10 -2.46 11.57
C ARG A 96 19.16 -0.97 11.90
N GLU A 97 18.72 -0.10 10.97
CA GLU A 97 18.98 1.34 11.03
C GLU A 97 17.73 2.21 11.28
N CYS A 98 16.54 1.70 10.95
CA CYS A 98 15.27 2.44 11.02
C CYS A 98 14.09 1.51 11.33
N ARG A 99 14.25 0.68 12.38
CA ARG A 99 13.27 -0.36 12.69
C ARG A 99 11.89 0.21 12.98
N LEU A 100 10.86 -0.51 12.54
CA LEU A 100 9.49 -0.27 12.97
C LEU A 100 9.37 -0.54 14.48
N ASP A 101 8.74 0.38 15.21
CA ASP A 101 8.49 0.21 16.65
C ASP A 101 7.32 -0.76 16.85
N LEU A 102 7.66 -2.05 16.92
CA LEU A 102 6.69 -3.12 17.08
C LEU A 102 5.95 -3.05 18.44
N ALA A 103 6.59 -2.49 19.46
CA ALA A 103 5.97 -2.35 20.78
C ALA A 103 4.86 -1.28 20.73
N ARG A 104 5.14 -0.10 20.14
CA ARG A 104 4.11 0.92 19.93
C ARG A 104 3.01 0.46 18.98
N PHE A 105 3.37 -0.28 17.92
CA PHE A 105 2.37 -0.87 17.02
C PHE A 105 1.44 -1.82 17.80
N ALA A 106 1.98 -2.72 18.62
CA ALA A 106 1.20 -3.66 19.43
C ALA A 106 0.30 -2.98 20.47
N ALA A 107 0.74 -1.83 21.00
CA ALA A 107 -0.03 -1.05 21.96
C ALA A 107 -1.18 -0.24 21.33
N ASN A 108 -1.19 -0.09 20.01
CA ASN A 108 -2.24 0.64 19.30
C ASN A 108 -3.51 -0.24 19.19
N PRO A 109 -4.68 0.23 19.65
CA PRO A 109 -5.91 -0.57 19.60
C PRO A 109 -6.51 -0.71 18.20
N VAL A 110 -6.08 0.11 17.22
CA VAL A 110 -6.62 0.10 15.86
C VAL A 110 -6.05 -1.08 15.07
N PRO A 111 -6.87 -2.04 14.64
CA PRO A 111 -6.39 -3.18 13.86
C PRO A 111 -5.91 -2.77 12.47
N LEU A 112 -4.83 -3.41 12.02
CA LEU A 112 -4.33 -3.33 10.65
C LEU A 112 -4.63 -4.63 9.92
N THR A 113 -5.22 -4.53 8.72
CA THR A 113 -5.26 -5.60 7.74
C THR A 113 -4.24 -5.36 6.65
N VAL A 114 -3.34 -6.31 6.46
CA VAL A 114 -2.35 -6.32 5.37
C VAL A 114 -2.87 -7.18 4.24
N VAL A 115 -3.00 -6.61 3.04
CA VAL A 115 -3.49 -7.36 1.87
C VAL A 115 -2.33 -8.00 1.13
N THR A 116 -2.43 -9.31 0.88
CA THR A 116 -1.52 -10.09 0.04
C THR A 116 -2.30 -10.81 -1.05
N THR A 117 -1.61 -11.46 -1.98
CA THR A 117 -2.21 -12.35 -2.98
C THR A 117 -1.68 -13.76 -2.77
N ARG A 118 -2.54 -14.76 -2.60
CA ARG A 118 -2.13 -16.17 -2.57
C ARG A 118 -1.66 -16.60 -3.96
N VAL A 119 -0.50 -17.22 -4.02
CA VAL A 119 0.08 -17.67 -5.29
C VAL A 119 -0.70 -18.87 -5.86
N ALA A 120 -1.23 -19.71 -5.00
CA ALA A 120 -1.91 -20.95 -5.38
C ALA A 120 -3.20 -20.73 -6.20
N ASP A 121 -3.99 -19.72 -5.83
CA ASP A 121 -5.30 -19.44 -6.45
C ASP A 121 -5.43 -18.04 -7.06
N GLY A 122 -4.47 -17.13 -6.77
CA GLY A 122 -4.48 -15.76 -7.23
C GLY A 122 -5.47 -14.84 -6.50
N GLN A 123 -6.09 -15.33 -5.40
CA GLN A 123 -7.07 -14.56 -4.62
C GLN A 123 -6.39 -13.64 -3.61
N ALA A 124 -7.08 -12.57 -3.23
CA ALA A 124 -6.63 -11.71 -2.14
C ALA A 124 -6.71 -12.46 -0.80
N ALA A 125 -5.68 -12.29 0.02
CA ALA A 125 -5.67 -12.69 1.42
C ALA A 125 -5.56 -11.43 2.29
N TYR A 126 -6.47 -11.31 3.25
CA TYR A 126 -6.57 -10.18 4.17
C TYR A 126 -6.06 -10.61 5.53
N LEU A 127 -4.77 -10.35 5.79
CA LEU A 127 -4.06 -10.80 6.96
C LEU A 127 -4.25 -9.79 8.11
N LYS A 128 -4.80 -10.26 9.23
CA LYS A 128 -4.85 -9.45 10.45
C LYS A 128 -3.43 -9.33 11.01
N ALA A 129 -2.90 -8.11 11.02
CA ALA A 129 -1.54 -7.86 11.46
C ALA A 129 -1.40 -8.04 12.98
N ASN A 130 -0.29 -8.65 13.39
CA ASN A 130 0.17 -8.72 14.76
C ASN A 130 1.67 -8.41 14.80
N ALA A 131 2.17 -7.93 15.93
CA ALA A 131 3.55 -7.46 16.02
C ALA A 131 4.61 -8.55 15.74
N ALA A 132 4.30 -9.83 15.99
CA ALA A 132 5.24 -10.93 15.78
C ALA A 132 5.47 -11.23 14.29
N GLU A 133 4.44 -11.08 13.47
CA GLU A 133 4.45 -11.45 12.04
C GLU A 133 4.43 -10.24 11.10
N LEU A 134 4.21 -9.03 11.64
CA LEU A 134 3.99 -7.81 10.86
C LEU A 134 5.06 -7.59 9.79
N GLU A 135 6.34 -7.69 10.16
CA GLU A 135 7.44 -7.45 9.22
C GLU A 135 7.42 -8.44 8.05
N GLN A 136 7.05 -9.70 8.30
CA GLN A 136 6.90 -10.73 7.26
C GLN A 136 5.65 -10.51 6.41
N GLN A 137 4.51 -10.16 7.03
CA GLN A 137 3.26 -9.88 6.33
C GLN A 137 3.38 -8.69 5.38
N ILE A 138 3.98 -7.58 5.84
CA ILE A 138 4.19 -6.41 4.97
C ILE A 138 5.23 -6.68 3.89
N LYS A 139 6.27 -7.49 4.14
CA LYS A 139 7.20 -7.94 3.11
C LYS A 139 6.48 -8.74 2.04
N ALA A 140 5.61 -9.69 2.42
CA ALA A 140 4.78 -10.45 1.49
C ALA A 140 3.90 -9.52 0.63
N SER A 141 3.25 -8.52 1.28
CA SER A 141 2.44 -7.53 0.58
C SER A 141 3.24 -6.65 -0.40
N CYS A 142 4.55 -6.52 -0.23
CA CYS A 142 5.45 -5.75 -1.10
C CYS A 142 6.15 -6.59 -2.17
N SER A 143 6.07 -7.92 -2.15
CA SER A 143 6.78 -8.83 -3.05
C SER A 143 6.15 -8.89 -4.44
N VAL A 144 6.38 -7.84 -5.25
CA VAL A 144 5.80 -7.72 -6.60
C VAL A 144 6.31 -8.82 -7.52
N PRO A 145 5.43 -9.64 -8.14
CA PRO A 145 5.84 -10.71 -9.05
C PRO A 145 6.72 -10.20 -10.19
N LEU A 146 7.67 -11.00 -10.62
CA LEU A 146 8.67 -10.72 -11.66
C LEU A 146 9.73 -9.68 -11.28
N VAL A 147 9.45 -8.80 -10.32
CA VAL A 147 10.39 -7.77 -9.86
C VAL A 147 11.15 -8.23 -8.62
N TYR A 148 10.44 -8.87 -7.71
CA TYR A 148 10.98 -9.71 -6.64
C TYR A 148 10.69 -11.17 -7.03
N ARG A 149 11.72 -12.02 -7.11
CA ARG A 149 11.60 -13.35 -7.72
C ARG A 149 11.00 -14.40 -6.79
N ASP A 150 11.14 -14.20 -5.48
CA ASP A 150 10.70 -15.17 -4.48
C ASP A 150 9.28 -14.90 -4.01
N PHE A 151 8.66 -15.91 -3.45
CA PHE A 151 7.40 -15.79 -2.74
C PHE A 151 7.63 -15.86 -1.23
N VAL A 152 7.07 -14.90 -0.50
CA VAL A 152 7.12 -14.92 0.96
C VAL A 152 6.09 -15.90 1.49
N ARG A 153 6.46 -16.77 2.43
CA ARG A 153 5.53 -17.72 3.03
C ARG A 153 4.91 -17.15 4.29
N ILE A 154 3.59 -17.24 4.39
CA ILE A 154 2.81 -16.94 5.61
C ILE A 154 2.01 -18.20 5.91
N ASP A 155 2.14 -18.78 7.09
CA ASP A 155 1.49 -20.02 7.52
C ASP A 155 1.69 -21.18 6.50
N GLY A 156 2.87 -21.27 5.90
CA GLY A 156 3.20 -22.27 4.89
C GLY A 156 2.71 -21.94 3.47
N GLU A 157 1.80 -20.99 3.29
CA GLU A 157 1.29 -20.57 1.98
C GLU A 157 2.19 -19.53 1.31
N ALA A 158 2.41 -19.68 0.00
CA ALA A 158 3.17 -18.71 -0.80
C ALA A 158 2.31 -17.48 -1.10
N MET A 159 2.81 -16.31 -0.70
CA MET A 159 2.16 -15.01 -0.88
C MET A 159 3.00 -14.09 -1.76
N THR A 160 2.32 -13.16 -2.41
CA THR A 160 2.93 -12.10 -3.21
C THR A 160 2.17 -10.78 -3.04
N ASP A 161 2.59 -9.70 -3.72
CA ASP A 161 2.02 -8.34 -3.61
C ASP A 161 0.49 -8.34 -3.68
N GLY A 162 -0.14 -7.79 -2.65
CA GLY A 162 -1.60 -7.72 -2.55
C GLY A 162 -2.25 -6.94 -3.67
N GLY A 163 -1.55 -5.98 -4.25
CA GLY A 163 -2.06 -5.21 -5.38
C GLY A 163 -2.18 -6.01 -6.68
N VAL A 164 -1.86 -7.30 -6.71
CA VAL A 164 -2.21 -8.20 -7.83
C VAL A 164 -3.69 -8.52 -7.80
N ALA A 165 -4.22 -8.98 -6.68
CA ALA A 165 -5.63 -9.36 -6.53
C ALA A 165 -6.50 -8.16 -6.15
N ASP A 166 -6.11 -7.37 -5.13
CA ASP A 166 -6.86 -6.21 -4.67
C ASP A 166 -5.93 -5.03 -4.39
N SER A 167 -5.86 -4.08 -5.32
CA SER A 167 -4.99 -2.91 -5.20
C SER A 167 -5.57 -1.81 -4.29
N ILE A 168 -6.91 -1.77 -4.11
CA ILE A 168 -7.64 -0.75 -3.33
C ILE A 168 -8.77 -1.47 -2.57
N PRO A 169 -8.53 -2.01 -1.38
CA PRO A 169 -9.45 -2.89 -0.66
C PRO A 169 -10.65 -2.14 -0.03
N VAL A 170 -11.24 -1.20 -0.77
CA VAL A 170 -12.35 -0.37 -0.30
C VAL A 170 -13.64 -1.18 -0.18
N ARG A 171 -13.87 -2.13 -1.09
CA ARG A 171 -15.02 -3.04 -1.03
C ARG A 171 -14.92 -3.96 0.18
N HIS A 172 -13.73 -4.50 0.44
CA HIS A 172 -13.48 -5.30 1.63
C HIS A 172 -13.73 -4.49 2.91
N ALA A 173 -13.28 -3.24 2.99
CA ALA A 173 -13.60 -2.37 4.14
C ALA A 173 -15.10 -2.23 4.37
N TYR A 174 -15.88 -2.02 3.30
CA TYR A 174 -17.35 -1.95 3.37
C TYR A 174 -17.97 -3.27 3.84
N GLU A 175 -17.52 -4.41 3.31
CA GLU A 175 -17.96 -5.76 3.67
C GLU A 175 -17.64 -6.11 5.14
N GLN A 176 -16.56 -5.54 5.69
CA GLN A 176 -16.21 -5.64 7.13
C GLN A 176 -17.02 -4.69 8.02
N GLY A 177 -18.01 -3.98 7.49
CA GLY A 177 -18.92 -3.15 8.26
C GLY A 177 -18.59 -1.65 8.28
N ALA A 178 -17.48 -1.21 7.68
CA ALA A 178 -17.17 0.22 7.59
C ALA A 178 -18.22 0.96 6.73
N ARG A 179 -18.67 2.11 7.23
CA ARG A 179 -19.66 2.98 6.57
C ARG A 179 -19.17 4.42 6.38
N ASP A 180 -18.01 4.73 6.90
CA ASP A 180 -17.29 5.99 6.65
C ASP A 180 -15.83 5.63 6.34
N ILE A 181 -15.49 5.62 5.05
CA ILE A 181 -14.21 5.09 4.55
C ILE A 181 -13.38 6.24 3.98
N THR A 182 -12.19 6.44 4.52
CA THR A 182 -11.17 7.33 3.92
C THR A 182 -10.21 6.50 3.09
N VAL A 183 -10.05 6.86 1.81
CA VAL A 183 -9.16 6.14 0.89
C VAL A 183 -8.02 7.05 0.46
N VAL A 184 -6.78 6.65 0.70
CA VAL A 184 -5.58 7.33 0.19
C VAL A 184 -5.11 6.61 -1.06
N LEU A 185 -5.21 7.27 -2.21
CA LEU A 185 -4.79 6.72 -3.50
C LEU A 185 -3.36 7.14 -3.86
N SER A 186 -2.70 6.35 -4.68
CA SER A 186 -1.36 6.61 -5.21
C SER A 186 -1.39 7.20 -6.63
N ARG A 187 -2.60 7.45 -7.16
CA ARG A 187 -2.89 8.03 -8.48
C ARG A 187 -4.07 8.99 -8.37
N PRO A 188 -4.15 10.01 -9.26
CA PRO A 188 -5.34 10.86 -9.36
C PRO A 188 -6.61 10.01 -9.58
N LEU A 189 -7.75 10.44 -9.06
CA LEU A 189 -9.02 9.71 -9.14
C LEU A 189 -9.51 9.43 -10.57
N GLY A 190 -9.07 10.25 -11.55
CA GLY A 190 -9.36 10.04 -12.98
C GLY A 190 -8.55 8.92 -13.64
N TYR A 191 -7.54 8.37 -12.95
CA TYR A 191 -6.73 7.32 -13.52
C TYR A 191 -7.50 6.01 -13.68
N ARG A 192 -7.38 5.39 -14.87
CA ARG A 192 -7.86 4.04 -15.15
C ARG A 192 -6.67 3.14 -15.53
N LYS A 193 -6.60 1.98 -14.94
CA LYS A 193 -5.57 1.00 -15.25
C LYS A 193 -5.89 0.32 -16.57
N ARG A 194 -4.89 0.23 -17.46
CA ARG A 194 -5.03 -0.45 -18.75
C ARG A 194 -4.64 -1.93 -18.64
N ALA A 195 -5.21 -2.75 -19.50
CA ALA A 195 -4.79 -4.14 -19.66
C ALA A 195 -3.29 -4.22 -20.04
N PRO A 196 -2.61 -5.31 -19.68
CA PRO A 196 -1.23 -5.54 -20.10
C PRO A 196 -1.10 -5.58 -21.63
N ARG A 197 -0.06 -4.95 -22.16
CA ARG A 197 0.18 -4.88 -23.62
C ARG A 197 0.60 -6.21 -24.22
N LEU A 198 1.26 -7.07 -23.44
CA LEU A 198 1.84 -8.35 -23.88
C LEU A 198 1.34 -9.50 -22.99
N PRO A 199 0.06 -9.88 -23.09
CA PRO A 199 -0.51 -10.89 -22.18
C PRO A 199 0.10 -12.28 -22.35
N ALA A 200 0.52 -12.65 -23.57
CA ALA A 200 1.18 -13.94 -23.83
C ALA A 200 2.55 -14.03 -23.14
N LEU A 201 3.37 -12.97 -23.24
CA LEU A 201 4.64 -12.89 -22.53
C LEU A 201 4.44 -12.94 -21.00
N HIS A 202 3.44 -12.24 -20.50
CA HIS A 202 3.12 -12.25 -19.08
C HIS A 202 2.74 -13.65 -18.59
N ARG A 203 1.91 -14.40 -19.34
CA ARG A 203 1.59 -15.80 -19.04
C ARG A 203 2.83 -16.71 -19.09
N TYR A 204 3.71 -16.50 -20.08
CA TYR A 204 4.94 -17.28 -20.20
C TYR A 204 5.86 -17.05 -18.98
N LEU A 205 6.03 -15.80 -18.54
CA LEU A 205 6.87 -15.47 -17.40
C LEU A 205 6.32 -16.03 -16.06
N LEU A 206 5.00 -16.17 -15.94
CA LEU A 206 4.33 -16.74 -14.77
C LEU A 206 3.75 -18.14 -15.05
N ARG A 207 4.31 -18.92 -15.98
CA ARG A 207 3.77 -20.23 -16.39
C ARG A 207 3.74 -21.26 -15.26
N GLU A 208 4.63 -21.14 -14.28
CA GLU A 208 4.69 -22.02 -13.12
C GLU A 208 3.62 -21.70 -12.07
N THR A 209 2.99 -20.53 -12.17
CA THR A 209 1.93 -20.03 -11.29
C THR A 209 0.73 -19.52 -12.09
N PRO A 210 -0.03 -20.43 -12.76
CA PRO A 210 -1.05 -20.03 -13.73
C PRO A 210 -2.21 -19.25 -13.11
N ALA A 211 -2.55 -19.52 -11.84
CA ALA A 211 -3.57 -18.76 -11.13
C ALA A 211 -3.13 -17.31 -10.87
N LEU A 212 -1.86 -17.12 -10.44
CA LEU A 212 -1.26 -15.81 -10.27
C LEU A 212 -1.16 -15.05 -11.60
N ALA A 213 -0.83 -15.76 -12.70
CA ALA A 213 -0.80 -15.18 -14.04
C ALA A 213 -2.17 -14.62 -14.43
N ARG A 214 -3.26 -15.38 -14.20
CA ARG A 214 -4.65 -14.91 -14.45
C ARG A 214 -4.99 -13.68 -13.60
N ALA A 215 -4.75 -13.73 -12.29
CA ALA A 215 -4.99 -12.60 -11.38
C ALA A 215 -4.23 -11.35 -11.82
N SER A 216 -2.98 -11.50 -12.20
CA SER A 216 -2.13 -10.38 -12.66
C SER A 216 -2.64 -9.76 -13.98
N LEU A 217 -3.17 -10.57 -14.90
CA LEU A 217 -3.77 -10.10 -16.16
C LEU A 217 -5.11 -9.37 -15.93
N SER A 218 -5.93 -9.82 -14.99
CA SER A 218 -7.22 -9.18 -14.63
C SER A 218 -7.08 -8.01 -13.64
N ARG A 219 -5.88 -7.75 -13.11
CA ARG A 219 -5.60 -6.67 -12.15
C ARG A 219 -6.16 -5.31 -12.55
N HIS A 220 -6.22 -5.02 -13.86
CA HIS A 220 -6.76 -3.75 -14.36
C HIS A 220 -8.26 -3.66 -14.15
N GLN A 221 -8.98 -4.76 -14.23
CA GLN A 221 -10.42 -4.83 -13.97
C GLN A 221 -10.68 -4.57 -12.48
N SER A 222 -10.11 -5.38 -11.59
CA SER A 222 -10.26 -5.22 -10.13
C SER A 222 -9.93 -3.80 -9.65
N TYR A 223 -8.88 -3.19 -10.21
CA TYR A 223 -8.52 -1.80 -9.92
C TYR A 223 -9.61 -0.82 -10.34
N ASN A 224 -10.11 -0.96 -11.57
CA ASN A 224 -11.12 -0.06 -12.11
C ASN A 224 -12.46 -0.22 -11.41
N ASP A 225 -12.83 -1.45 -11.03
CA ASP A 225 -14.03 -1.76 -10.25
C ASP A 225 -13.98 -1.12 -8.85
N ALA A 226 -12.79 -1.10 -8.22
CA ALA A 226 -12.61 -0.38 -6.95
C ALA A 226 -12.78 1.14 -7.12
N ILE A 227 -12.27 1.73 -8.21
CA ILE A 227 -12.48 3.15 -8.53
C ILE A 227 -13.96 3.46 -8.79
N ASP A 228 -14.67 2.55 -9.46
CA ASP A 228 -16.12 2.72 -9.70
C ASP A 228 -16.89 2.63 -8.38
N PHE A 229 -16.55 1.71 -7.49
CA PHE A 229 -17.14 1.62 -6.16
C PHE A 229 -16.89 2.89 -5.32
N ILE A 230 -15.70 3.49 -5.42
CA ILE A 230 -15.39 4.77 -4.75
C ILE A 230 -16.26 5.90 -5.29
N ARG A 231 -16.51 5.94 -6.60
CA ARG A 231 -17.29 7.00 -7.25
C ARG A 231 -18.79 6.87 -7.05
N GLN A 232 -19.26 5.64 -6.89
CA GLN A 232 -20.68 5.30 -6.71
C GLN A 232 -20.82 4.35 -5.51
N PRO A 233 -20.57 4.85 -4.29
CA PRO A 233 -20.70 4.02 -3.09
C PRO A 233 -22.17 3.65 -2.82
N PRO A 234 -22.40 2.56 -2.06
CA PRO A 234 -23.73 2.26 -1.54
C PRO A 234 -24.32 3.42 -0.74
N ALA A 235 -25.64 3.58 -0.75
CA ALA A 235 -26.35 4.70 -0.13
C ALA A 235 -26.10 4.83 1.40
N ASP A 236 -25.75 3.72 2.06
CA ASP A 236 -25.42 3.66 3.48
C ASP A 236 -23.94 3.92 3.80
N CYS A 237 -23.09 4.10 2.77
CA CYS A 237 -21.64 4.27 2.91
C CYS A 237 -21.17 5.63 2.40
N ARG A 238 -20.37 6.32 3.20
CA ARG A 238 -19.65 7.52 2.80
C ARG A 238 -18.21 7.17 2.47
N ILE A 239 -17.74 7.50 1.26
CA ILE A 239 -16.35 7.34 0.87
C ILE A 239 -15.72 8.70 0.58
N ARG A 240 -14.61 8.98 1.23
CA ARG A 240 -13.80 10.19 1.01
C ARG A 240 -12.44 9.79 0.49
N VAL A 241 -11.89 10.58 -0.43
CA VAL A 241 -10.61 10.25 -1.07
C VAL A 241 -9.57 11.35 -0.87
N ILE A 242 -8.35 10.92 -0.61
CA ILE A 242 -7.16 11.79 -0.64
C ILE A 242 -6.31 11.29 -1.80
N VAL A 243 -6.11 12.14 -2.79
CA VAL A 243 -5.49 11.77 -4.07
C VAL A 243 -4.34 12.70 -4.43
N PRO A 244 -3.29 12.21 -5.09
CA PRO A 244 -2.25 13.09 -5.59
C PRO A 244 -2.81 14.00 -6.69
N PRO A 245 -2.34 15.26 -6.75
CA PRO A 245 -2.74 16.21 -7.78
C PRO A 245 -2.21 15.80 -9.16
N ALA A 246 -2.76 16.41 -10.21
CA ALA A 246 -2.42 16.07 -11.60
C ALA A 246 -0.93 16.24 -11.95
N ASN A 247 -0.24 17.15 -11.26
CA ASN A 247 1.19 17.40 -11.41
C ASN A 247 2.10 16.51 -10.57
N PHE A 248 1.57 15.47 -9.90
CA PHE A 248 2.35 14.46 -9.18
C PHE A 248 3.18 13.61 -10.16
N ARG A 249 4.50 13.70 -10.05
CA ARG A 249 5.46 13.12 -11.02
C ARG A 249 6.21 11.89 -10.51
N VAL A 250 5.82 11.33 -9.36
CA VAL A 250 6.47 10.12 -8.82
C VAL A 250 5.95 8.87 -9.52
N GLY A 251 6.84 8.11 -10.12
CA GLY A 251 6.59 6.77 -10.67
C GLY A 251 6.86 5.66 -9.65
N ARG A 252 6.60 4.39 -10.03
CA ARG A 252 6.89 3.23 -9.15
C ARG A 252 8.38 3.02 -8.88
N MET A 253 9.24 3.45 -9.79
CA MET A 253 10.68 3.23 -9.75
C MET A 253 11.45 4.55 -9.66
N THR A 254 10.80 5.64 -9.20
CA THR A 254 11.44 6.94 -9.07
C THR A 254 12.45 6.90 -7.93
N THR A 255 13.71 7.24 -8.22
CA THR A 255 14.80 7.41 -7.24
C THR A 255 15.28 8.86 -7.15
N ASP A 256 14.65 9.77 -7.87
CA ASP A 256 14.90 11.20 -7.81
C ASP A 256 14.36 11.77 -6.48
N ARG A 257 15.28 12.05 -5.56
CA ARG A 257 14.95 12.54 -4.20
C ARG A 257 14.16 13.84 -4.20
N ALA A 258 14.43 14.75 -5.13
CA ALA A 258 13.71 16.02 -5.21
C ALA A 258 12.24 15.80 -5.58
N ARG A 259 11.96 14.87 -6.51
CA ARG A 259 10.59 14.49 -6.86
C ARG A 259 9.88 13.76 -5.72
N LEU A 260 10.60 12.91 -4.99
CA LEU A 260 10.04 12.23 -3.82
C LEU A 260 9.69 13.21 -2.73
N GLU A 261 10.58 14.16 -2.42
CA GLU A 261 10.34 15.22 -1.45
C GLU A 261 9.14 16.10 -1.84
N GLN A 262 9.03 16.46 -3.11
CA GLN A 262 7.86 17.18 -3.62
C GLN A 262 6.59 16.34 -3.45
N GLY A 263 6.65 15.05 -3.75
CA GLY A 263 5.53 14.10 -3.60
C GLY A 263 5.06 13.97 -2.15
N TYR A 264 6.01 13.95 -1.20
CA TYR A 264 5.71 13.95 0.23
C TYR A 264 4.96 15.22 0.66
N ARG A 265 5.48 16.41 0.26
CA ARG A 265 4.83 17.70 0.56
C ARG A 265 3.43 17.80 -0.05
N MET A 266 3.22 17.25 -1.25
CA MET A 266 1.89 17.17 -1.86
C MET A 266 0.94 16.31 -1.02
N GLY A 267 1.41 15.18 -0.47
CA GLY A 267 0.64 14.33 0.42
C GLY A 267 0.29 15.03 1.73
N TRP A 268 1.27 15.70 2.32
CA TRP A 268 1.08 16.50 3.54
C TRP A 268 0.01 17.58 3.34
N GLN A 269 0.12 18.35 2.26
CA GLN A 269 -0.86 19.42 1.95
C GLN A 269 -2.25 18.84 1.69
N ALA A 270 -2.35 17.74 0.94
CA ALA A 270 -3.63 17.09 0.68
C ALA A 270 -4.33 16.61 1.97
N ALA A 271 -3.56 16.19 2.97
CA ALA A 271 -4.10 15.85 4.29
C ALA A 271 -4.59 17.09 5.04
N LEU A 272 -3.87 18.20 4.99
CA LEU A 272 -4.32 19.45 5.61
C LEU A 272 -5.62 19.96 4.98
N ASP A 273 -5.72 19.92 3.65
CA ASP A 273 -6.92 20.31 2.90
C ASP A 273 -8.11 19.41 3.27
N TYR A 274 -7.86 18.09 3.38
CA TYR A 274 -8.86 17.11 3.80
C TYR A 274 -9.36 17.40 5.22
N LEU A 275 -8.47 17.66 6.17
CA LEU A 275 -8.83 17.96 7.56
C LEU A 275 -9.59 19.29 7.69
N ALA A 276 -9.23 20.30 6.89
CA ALA A 276 -9.94 21.57 6.86
C ALA A 276 -11.37 21.48 6.28
N ALA A 277 -11.60 20.53 5.39
CA ALA A 277 -12.93 20.29 4.81
C ALA A 277 -13.85 19.42 5.70
N GLU A 278 -13.31 18.79 6.77
CA GLU A 278 -14.11 18.05 7.74
C GLU A 278 -14.70 19.00 8.79
N PRO A 279 -15.99 18.87 9.13
CA PRO A 279 -16.53 19.58 10.29
C PRO A 279 -15.79 19.07 11.54
N VAL A 280 -15.33 20.01 12.38
CA VAL A 280 -14.78 19.69 13.71
C VAL A 280 -15.80 18.85 14.46
N PRO A 281 -15.43 17.66 14.97
CA PRO A 281 -16.34 16.91 15.85
C PRO A 281 -16.69 17.79 17.04
N ALA A 282 -18.00 17.97 17.26
CA ALA A 282 -18.51 18.69 18.42
C ALA A 282 -18.17 17.94 19.73
#